data_989635b4a5fc81481e935c7ff263558f
#
_entry.id   989635b4a5fc81481e935c7ff263558f
#
_cell.length_a   1.000
_cell.length_b   1.000
_cell.length_c   1.000
_cell.angle_alpha   90.00
_cell.angle_beta   90.00
_cell.angle_gamma   90.00
#
_symmetry.space_group_name_H-M   'P 1'
#
loop_
_entity.id
_entity.type
_entity.pdbx_description
1 polymer ?
#
loop_
_entity_poly.entity_id
_entity_poly.type
_entity_poly.pdbx_seq_one_letter_code
_entity_poly.pdbx_strand_id
1 'polypeptide(L)'
;MKIFNTLSGKKDEFEPLENNKVRMYVCGMTVYDDTHIGHARTFVSFDIIVRYLRSAGYEVQYIRNITDVDDKILERSKELGMTPFELTDKYIQSMNQDFSTLKTVSYTHLRAHETLL
;
A
#
# COMPACT_ATOMS: atom_id res chain seq x y z
N MET A 1 11.97 -20.22 4.38
CA MET A 1 10.67 -19.58 4.71
C MET A 1 9.63 -20.01 3.69
N LYS A 2 8.44 -20.38 4.16
CA LYS A 2 7.33 -20.80 3.26
C LYS A 2 6.23 -19.74 3.25
N ILE A 3 5.75 -19.41 2.06
CA ILE A 3 4.68 -18.45 1.83
C ILE A 3 3.57 -19.12 1.00
N PHE A 4 2.31 -18.82 1.31
CA PHE A 4 1.20 -19.28 0.48
C PHE A 4 1.23 -18.55 -0.86
N ASN A 5 1.28 -19.32 -1.93
CA ASN A 5 1.28 -18.80 -3.29
C ASN A 5 -0.08 -19.08 -3.94
N THR A 6 -0.82 -18.04 -4.24
CA THR A 6 -2.13 -18.14 -4.87
C THR A 6 -2.07 -18.83 -6.24
N LEU A 7 -0.98 -18.63 -6.99
CA LEU A 7 -0.80 -19.24 -8.31
C LEU A 7 -0.70 -20.78 -8.21
N SER A 8 0.07 -21.30 -7.25
CA SER A 8 0.22 -22.74 -7.04
C SER A 8 -0.85 -23.33 -6.12
N GLY A 9 -1.57 -22.50 -5.37
CA GLY A 9 -2.59 -22.91 -4.39
C GLY A 9 -2.04 -23.58 -3.13
N LYS A 10 -0.74 -23.46 -2.86
CA LYS A 10 -0.07 -24.08 -1.71
C LYS A 10 1.01 -23.19 -1.11
N LYS A 11 1.56 -23.62 0.03
CA LYS A 11 2.75 -22.97 0.61
C LYS A 11 4.00 -23.45 -0.11
N ASP A 12 4.66 -22.53 -0.80
CA ASP A 12 5.92 -22.78 -1.48
C ASP A 12 7.10 -22.19 -0.69
N GLU A 13 8.30 -22.73 -0.90
CA GLU A 13 9.52 -22.07 -0.43
C GLU A 13 9.65 -20.70 -1.10
N PHE A 14 10.00 -19.69 -0.28
CA PHE A 14 10.20 -18.35 -0.81
C PHE A 14 11.58 -18.25 -1.46
N GLU A 15 11.60 -17.96 -2.75
CA GLU A 15 12.80 -17.73 -3.54
C GLU A 15 12.73 -16.35 -4.19
N PRO A 16 13.59 -15.38 -3.79
CA PRO A 16 13.62 -14.08 -4.42
C PRO A 16 14.17 -14.18 -5.85
N LEU A 17 13.69 -13.31 -6.75
CA LEU A 17 14.18 -13.25 -8.14
C LEU A 17 15.64 -12.82 -8.25
N GLU A 18 16.12 -12.02 -7.30
CA GLU A 18 17.50 -11.58 -7.18
C GLU A 18 18.04 -12.01 -5.82
N ASN A 19 19.33 -12.39 -5.77
CA ASN A 19 19.95 -12.84 -4.53
C ASN A 19 19.86 -11.75 -3.44
N ASN A 20 19.30 -12.12 -2.29
CA ASN A 20 19.08 -11.26 -1.11
C ASN A 20 18.22 -10.01 -1.34
N LYS A 21 17.56 -9.86 -2.51
CA LYS A 21 16.69 -8.72 -2.80
C LYS A 21 15.26 -9.16 -2.97
N VAL A 22 14.35 -8.49 -2.27
CA VAL A 22 12.91 -8.69 -2.36
C VAL A 22 12.25 -7.41 -2.86
N ARG A 23 11.57 -7.51 -3.99
CA ARG A 23 10.69 -6.45 -4.47
C ARG A 23 9.26 -6.83 -4.13
N MET A 24 8.65 -6.05 -3.24
CA MET A 24 7.30 -6.32 -2.75
C MET A 24 6.36 -5.20 -3.17
N TYR A 25 5.33 -5.56 -3.91
CA TYR A 25 4.25 -4.65 -4.28
C TYR A 25 2.98 -5.04 -3.52
N VAL A 26 2.36 -4.06 -2.88
CA VAL A 26 1.11 -4.23 -2.15
C VAL A 26 0.09 -3.23 -2.66
N CYS A 27 -1.09 -3.73 -3.04
CA CYS A 27 -2.20 -2.88 -3.44
C CYS A 27 -2.61 -1.95 -2.29
N GLY A 28 -2.61 -0.66 -2.56
CA GLY A 28 -3.00 0.37 -1.61
C GLY A 28 -4.50 0.66 -1.61
N MET A 29 -4.90 1.68 -0.87
CA MET A 29 -6.30 2.07 -0.76
C MET A 29 -6.70 3.14 -1.79
N THR A 30 -8.00 3.21 -2.07
CA THR A 30 -8.62 4.33 -2.79
C THR A 30 -8.86 5.47 -1.81
N VAL A 31 -8.33 6.65 -2.11
CA VAL A 31 -8.29 7.78 -1.18
C VAL A 31 -9.50 8.71 -1.34
N TYR A 32 -10.68 8.22 -1.04
CA TYR A 32 -11.94 8.97 -1.08
C TYR A 32 -12.54 9.24 0.32
N ASP A 33 -11.98 8.63 1.36
CA ASP A 33 -12.41 8.78 2.75
C ASP A 33 -11.26 8.44 3.71
N ASP A 34 -11.49 8.64 5.01
CA ASP A 34 -10.51 8.31 6.04
C ASP A 34 -10.18 6.82 6.10
N THR A 35 -8.99 6.52 6.59
CA THR A 35 -8.54 5.15 6.85
C THR A 35 -9.41 4.51 7.93
N HIS A 36 -9.92 3.32 7.65
CA HIS A 36 -10.63 2.53 8.66
C HIS A 36 -9.78 1.36 9.16
N ILE A 37 -10.30 0.65 10.19
CA ILE A 37 -9.58 -0.44 10.84
C ILE A 37 -9.19 -1.57 9.87
N GLY A 38 -9.96 -1.81 8.82
CA GLY A 38 -9.64 -2.80 7.78
C GLY A 38 -8.39 -2.43 7.00
N HIS A 39 -8.23 -1.15 6.64
CA HIS A 39 -7.01 -0.65 6.02
C HIS A 39 -5.81 -0.78 6.98
N ALA A 40 -5.98 -0.38 8.23
CA ALA A 40 -4.94 -0.48 9.25
C ALA A 40 -4.48 -1.93 9.43
N ARG A 41 -5.41 -2.89 9.52
CA ARG A 41 -5.10 -4.32 9.62
C ARG A 41 -4.27 -4.81 8.44
N THR A 42 -4.65 -4.47 7.23
CA THR A 42 -3.93 -4.86 6.02
C THR A 42 -2.50 -4.33 6.04
N PHE A 43 -2.33 -3.03 6.27
CA PHE A 43 -1.02 -2.41 6.15
C PHE A 43 -0.09 -2.71 7.33
N VAL A 44 -0.62 -2.92 8.53
CA VAL A 44 0.17 -3.44 9.67
C VAL A 44 0.61 -4.88 9.42
N SER A 45 -0.22 -5.71 8.80
CA SER A 45 0.17 -7.08 8.42
C SER A 45 1.34 -7.09 7.44
N PHE A 46 1.31 -6.24 6.41
CA PHE A 46 2.42 -6.11 5.47
C PHE A 46 3.65 -5.45 6.08
N ASP A 47 3.48 -4.53 7.02
CA ASP A 47 4.57 -3.97 7.81
C ASP A 47 5.35 -5.07 8.56
N ILE A 48 4.65 -5.99 9.20
CA ILE A 48 5.26 -7.15 9.87
C ILE A 48 6.06 -8.01 8.88
N ILE A 49 5.50 -8.27 7.70
CA ILE A 49 6.19 -9.05 6.65
C ILE A 49 7.47 -8.34 6.20
N VAL A 50 7.43 -7.04 5.95
CA VAL A 50 8.62 -6.27 5.56
C VAL A 50 9.69 -6.30 6.64
N ARG A 51 9.31 -6.09 7.90
CA ARG A 51 10.24 -6.13 9.04
C ARG A 51 10.86 -7.52 9.20
N TYR A 52 10.06 -8.57 9.06
CA TYR A 52 10.54 -9.94 9.11
C TYR A 52 11.57 -10.21 8.00
N LEU A 53 11.24 -9.88 6.76
CA LEU A 53 12.16 -10.07 5.62
C LEU A 53 13.49 -9.32 5.82
N ARG A 54 13.44 -8.08 6.31
CA ARG A 54 14.64 -7.32 6.63
C ARG A 54 15.46 -7.98 7.76
N SER A 55 14.80 -8.47 8.80
CA SER A 55 15.47 -9.19 9.89
C SER A 55 16.08 -10.52 9.45
N ALA A 56 15.53 -11.13 8.41
CA ALA A 56 16.06 -12.34 7.79
C ALA A 56 17.23 -12.07 6.81
N GLY A 57 17.67 -10.82 6.67
CA GLY A 57 18.82 -10.44 5.86
C GLY A 57 18.50 -10.02 4.43
N TYR A 58 17.24 -9.89 4.06
CA TYR A 58 16.85 -9.40 2.73
C TYR A 58 16.89 -7.87 2.65
N GLU A 59 17.38 -7.35 1.54
CA GLU A 59 17.13 -5.98 1.11
C GLU A 59 15.71 -5.91 0.51
N VAL A 60 14.81 -5.15 1.15
CA VAL A 60 13.39 -5.10 0.75
C VAL A 60 13.05 -3.75 0.14
N GLN A 61 12.69 -3.76 -1.13
CA GLN A 61 12.03 -2.64 -1.80
C GLN A 61 10.51 -2.82 -1.63
N TYR A 62 9.90 -1.96 -0.82
CA TYR A 62 8.48 -2.00 -0.51
C TYR A 62 7.74 -0.92 -1.29
N ILE A 63 6.84 -1.31 -2.17
CA ILE A 63 6.08 -0.42 -3.05
C ILE A 63 4.59 -0.62 -2.79
N ARG A 64 3.85 0.48 -2.64
CA ARG A 64 2.39 0.51 -2.58
C ARG A 64 1.86 1.52 -3.58
N ASN A 65 0.72 1.22 -4.20
CA ASN A 65 0.00 2.24 -4.96
C ASN A 65 -0.92 3.05 -4.06
N ILE A 66 -1.28 4.22 -4.54
CA ILE A 66 -2.39 5.03 -4.04
C ILE A 66 -3.36 5.17 -5.20
N THR A 67 -4.58 4.67 -5.04
CA THR A 67 -5.63 4.82 -6.04
C THR A 67 -6.28 6.18 -5.87
N ASP A 68 -5.86 7.13 -6.69
CA ASP A 68 -6.31 8.53 -6.67
C ASP A 68 -7.16 8.91 -7.88
N VAL A 69 -7.51 7.93 -8.72
CA VAL A 69 -8.48 8.05 -9.81
C VAL A 69 -9.44 6.86 -9.74
N ASP A 70 -10.69 7.11 -9.42
CA ASP A 70 -11.73 6.08 -9.24
C ASP A 70 -13.11 6.75 -9.24
N ASP A 71 -14.15 6.03 -9.63
CA ASP A 71 -15.52 6.56 -9.64
C ASP A 71 -15.98 7.02 -8.25
N LYS A 72 -15.57 6.31 -7.19
CA LYS A 72 -15.89 6.69 -5.81
C LYS A 72 -15.29 8.05 -5.41
N ILE A 73 -14.12 8.39 -5.95
CA ILE A 73 -13.51 9.71 -5.75
C ILE A 73 -14.36 10.78 -6.43
N LEU A 74 -14.82 10.53 -7.65
CA LEU A 74 -15.67 11.46 -8.40
C LEU A 74 -17.02 11.68 -7.71
N GLU A 75 -17.65 10.61 -7.21
CA GLU A 75 -18.91 10.69 -6.46
C GLU A 75 -18.73 11.48 -5.17
N ARG A 76 -17.72 11.12 -4.37
CA ARG A 76 -17.45 11.76 -3.08
C ARG A 76 -17.06 13.24 -3.21
N SER A 77 -16.30 13.57 -4.26
CA SER A 77 -15.94 14.98 -4.53
C SER A 77 -17.17 15.84 -4.83
N LYS A 78 -18.14 15.31 -5.57
CA LYS A 78 -19.41 16.00 -5.84
C LYS A 78 -20.23 16.19 -4.57
N GLU A 79 -20.33 15.16 -3.73
CA GLU A 79 -21.06 15.24 -2.44
C GLU A 79 -20.49 16.32 -1.52
N LEU A 80 -19.17 16.47 -1.48
CA LEU A 80 -18.48 17.42 -0.60
C LEU A 80 -18.23 18.79 -1.24
N GLY A 81 -18.60 18.97 -2.52
CA GLY A 81 -18.36 20.23 -3.24
C GLY A 81 -16.86 20.55 -3.43
N MET A 82 -16.02 19.53 -3.53
CA MET A 82 -14.59 19.63 -3.75
C MET A 82 -14.21 19.13 -5.13
N THR A 83 -13.04 19.55 -5.63
CA THR A 83 -12.46 18.90 -6.81
C THR A 83 -11.90 17.52 -6.43
N PRO A 84 -11.81 16.55 -7.38
CA PRO A 84 -11.19 15.25 -7.11
C PRO A 84 -9.75 15.36 -6.56
N PHE A 85 -8.97 16.33 -7.03
CA PHE A 85 -7.60 16.56 -6.55
C PHE A 85 -7.56 17.04 -5.09
N GLU A 86 -8.39 18.01 -4.73
CA GLU A 86 -8.51 18.49 -3.35
C GLU A 86 -8.94 17.37 -2.41
N LEU A 87 -9.88 16.53 -2.85
CA LEU A 87 -10.36 15.39 -2.08
C LEU A 87 -9.23 14.38 -1.83
N THR A 88 -8.55 13.96 -2.90
CA THR A 88 -7.48 12.95 -2.80
C THR A 88 -6.30 13.45 -1.99
N ASP A 89 -5.88 14.70 -2.16
CA ASP A 89 -4.78 15.27 -1.37
C ASP A 89 -5.13 15.34 0.12
N LYS A 90 -6.36 15.72 0.47
CA LYS A 90 -6.85 15.70 1.85
C LYS A 90 -6.73 14.31 2.47
N TYR A 91 -7.24 13.29 1.80
CA TYR A 91 -7.25 11.94 2.36
C TYR A 91 -5.90 11.22 2.28
N ILE A 92 -5.03 11.57 1.35
CA ILE A 92 -3.63 11.12 1.36
C ILE A 92 -2.90 11.66 2.60
N GLN A 93 -3.10 12.92 2.95
CA GLN A 93 -2.52 13.52 4.16
C GLN A 93 -3.04 12.82 5.42
N SER A 94 -4.37 12.61 5.51
CA SER A 94 -4.98 11.89 6.63
C SER A 94 -4.42 10.46 6.74
N MET A 95 -4.36 9.73 5.64
CA MET A 95 -3.79 8.38 5.57
C MET A 95 -2.34 8.35 6.06
N ASN A 96 -1.51 9.27 5.59
CA ASN A 96 -0.10 9.33 5.99
C ASN A 96 0.07 9.61 7.48
N GLN A 97 -0.80 10.44 8.05
CA GLN A 97 -0.83 10.69 9.49
C GLN A 97 -1.19 9.43 10.28
N ASP A 98 -2.21 8.71 9.86
CA ASP A 98 -2.64 7.47 10.49
C ASP A 98 -1.54 6.41 10.49
N PHE A 99 -0.87 6.21 9.34
CA PHE A 99 0.23 5.26 9.24
C PHE A 99 1.48 5.69 9.98
N SER A 100 1.75 6.99 10.09
CA SER A 100 2.80 7.53 10.96
C SER A 100 2.50 7.21 12.44
N THR A 101 1.26 7.38 12.86
CA THR A 101 0.82 7.04 14.22
C THR A 101 0.96 5.54 14.51
N LEU A 102 0.64 4.69 13.54
CA LEU A 102 0.82 3.24 13.62
C LEU A 102 2.30 2.80 13.52
N LYS A 103 3.21 3.72 13.22
CA LYS A 103 4.66 3.46 13.07
C LYS A 103 4.99 2.38 12.04
N THR A 104 4.22 2.34 10.95
CA THR A 104 4.52 1.43 9.83
C THR A 104 5.80 1.86 9.11
N VAL A 105 6.49 0.89 8.51
CA VAL A 105 7.69 1.17 7.72
C VAL A 105 7.38 2.05 6.51
N SER A 106 8.35 2.85 6.10
CA SER A 106 8.24 3.65 4.88
C SER A 106 8.14 2.76 3.64
N TYR A 107 7.45 3.25 2.65
CA TYR A 107 7.27 2.60 1.36
C TYR A 107 7.39 3.62 0.22
N THR A 108 7.69 3.14 -0.98
CA THR A 108 7.56 3.94 -2.21
C THR A 108 6.13 3.84 -2.70
N HIS A 109 5.46 4.97 -2.92
CA HIS A 109 4.10 4.98 -3.46
C HIS A 109 4.09 5.33 -4.95
N LEU A 110 3.11 4.78 -5.67
CA LEU A 110 2.80 5.11 -7.05
C LEU A 110 1.38 5.66 -7.12
N ARG A 111 1.22 6.83 -7.72
CA ARG A 111 -0.09 7.44 -7.99
C ARG A 111 -0.47 7.18 -9.46
N ALA A 112 -1.77 7.20 -9.77
CA ALA A 112 -2.25 6.91 -11.12
C ALA A 112 -1.66 7.85 -12.18
N HIS A 113 -1.52 9.14 -11.88
CA HIS A 113 -0.94 10.10 -12.80
C HIS A 113 0.58 9.92 -13.02
N GLU A 114 1.29 9.26 -12.12
CA GLU A 114 2.72 8.95 -12.27
C GLU A 114 2.96 7.81 -13.26
N THR A 115 1.98 6.96 -13.47
CA THR A 115 2.06 5.84 -14.41
C THR A 115 1.69 6.23 -15.85
N LEU A 116 1.13 7.41 -16.03
CA LEU A 116 0.78 7.96 -17.35
C LEU A 116 1.95 8.69 -18.04
N LEU A 117 3.01 8.87 -17.33
CA LEU A 117 4.25 9.49 -17.80
C LEU A 117 5.24 8.42 -18.28
#